data_dbff1498c03d30a677b82e168a8aa9bc
#
_entry.id   dbff1498c03d30a677b82e168a8aa9bc
#
_cell.length_a   1.000
_cell.length_b   1.000
_cell.length_c   1.000
_cell.angle_alpha   90.00
_cell.angle_beta   90.00
_cell.angle_gamma   90.00
#
_symmetry.space_group_name_H-M   'P 1'
#
loop_
_entity.id
_entity.type
_entity.pdbx_description
1 polymer ?
#
loop_
_entity_poly.entity_id
_entity_poly.type
_entity_poly.pdbx_seq_one_letter_code
_entity_poly.pdbx_strand_id
1 'polypeptide(L)'
;GMGSGPEAMKSSKVAIKTLERLLTAGFDKTMSLKLINSILEITQKDDMYATLDVEILDLYSGIMEFVKNGACPTYLKRNKEVQLLKANTLPAGAIEKMDLEVYDCDLQDGDIIVMCSDGVIESNDEYINKEVWVKYLLEDMQTDDAQKIADILLKEAIDNDYGTQKDDMTVIVAKISKKIR
;
A
#
# COMPACT_ATOMS: atom_id res chain seq x y z
N GLY A 1 -4.45 4.13 9.88
CA GLY A 1 -5.03 5.40 10.33
C GLY A 1 -3.93 6.43 10.43
N MET A 2 -4.21 7.65 10.04
CA MET A 2 -3.25 8.74 10.25
C MET A 2 -3.22 9.13 11.73
N GLY A 3 -2.07 9.54 12.22
CA GLY A 3 -1.82 9.78 13.64
C GLY A 3 -1.37 8.53 14.39
N SER A 4 -1.31 8.60 15.69
CA SER A 4 -0.84 7.53 16.58
C SER A 4 -1.86 7.18 17.66
N GLY A 5 -1.75 5.98 18.21
CA GLY A 5 -2.53 5.57 19.39
C GLY A 5 -3.89 4.94 19.07
N PRO A 6 -4.78 4.84 20.10
CA PRO A 6 -6.01 4.05 20.01
C PRO A 6 -7.00 4.52 18.93
N GLU A 7 -7.05 5.81 18.65
CA GLU A 7 -8.00 6.38 17.69
C GLU A 7 -7.57 6.06 16.25
N ALA A 8 -6.29 6.20 15.90
CA ALA A 8 -5.74 5.80 14.62
C ALA A 8 -5.96 4.29 14.36
N MET A 9 -5.75 3.45 15.38
CA MET A 9 -6.04 2.02 15.31
C MET A 9 -7.53 1.75 15.07
N LYS A 10 -8.42 2.55 15.67
CA LYS A 10 -9.87 2.40 15.48
C LYS A 10 -10.28 2.69 14.04
N SER A 11 -9.78 3.78 13.46
CA SER A 11 -10.04 4.15 12.05
C SER A 11 -9.59 3.08 11.09
N SER A 12 -8.36 2.57 11.23
CA SER A 12 -7.85 1.47 10.42
C SER A 12 -8.69 0.20 10.54
N LYS A 13 -9.08 -0.19 11.77
CA LYS A 13 -9.93 -1.36 11.99
C LYS A 13 -11.33 -1.20 11.39
N VAL A 14 -11.92 -0.01 11.47
CA VAL A 14 -13.22 0.27 10.86
C VAL A 14 -13.10 0.16 9.34
N ALA A 15 -12.11 0.79 8.74
CA ALA A 15 -11.89 0.75 7.29
C ALA A 15 -11.73 -0.69 6.78
N ILE A 16 -10.80 -1.47 7.35
CA ILE A 16 -10.51 -2.84 6.91
C ILE A 16 -11.71 -3.76 7.10
N LYS A 17 -12.35 -3.76 8.29
CA LYS A 17 -13.49 -4.63 8.55
C LYS A 17 -14.71 -4.28 7.69
N THR A 18 -14.89 -3.00 7.38
CA THR A 18 -15.98 -2.57 6.49
C THR A 18 -15.70 -3.02 5.06
N LEU A 19 -14.47 -2.83 4.57
CA LEU A 19 -14.06 -3.30 3.25
C LEU A 19 -14.29 -4.82 3.09
N GLU A 20 -13.76 -5.60 4.03
CA GLU A 20 -13.91 -7.06 4.03
C GLU A 20 -15.39 -7.49 3.95
N ARG A 21 -16.24 -6.89 4.78
CA ARG A 21 -17.68 -7.22 4.81
C ARG A 21 -18.40 -6.84 3.51
N LEU A 22 -18.11 -5.67 2.96
CA LEU A 22 -18.74 -5.20 1.74
C LEU A 22 -18.33 -6.07 0.54
N LEU A 23 -17.03 -6.35 0.38
CA LEU A 23 -16.54 -7.22 -0.69
C LEU A 23 -17.08 -8.66 -0.56
N THR A 24 -17.10 -9.20 0.67
CA THR A 24 -17.67 -10.55 0.93
C THR A 24 -19.17 -10.60 0.63
N ALA A 25 -19.89 -9.50 0.86
CA ALA A 25 -21.31 -9.39 0.52
C ALA A 25 -21.58 -9.14 -0.99
N GLY A 26 -20.52 -9.05 -1.82
CA GLY A 26 -20.61 -8.87 -3.26
C GLY A 26 -20.78 -7.42 -3.71
N PHE A 27 -20.54 -6.45 -2.84
CA PHE A 27 -20.52 -5.05 -3.24
C PHE A 27 -19.32 -4.77 -4.16
N ASP A 28 -19.55 -3.89 -5.12
CA ASP A 28 -18.47 -3.37 -5.98
C ASP A 28 -17.40 -2.64 -5.15
N LYS A 29 -16.13 -2.79 -5.54
CA LYS A 29 -14.98 -2.20 -4.84
C LYS A 29 -15.07 -0.68 -4.73
N THR A 30 -15.44 -0.02 -5.84
CA THR A 30 -15.54 1.45 -5.89
C THR A 30 -16.62 1.95 -4.93
N MET A 31 -17.78 1.28 -4.91
CA MET A 31 -18.85 1.56 -3.95
C MET A 31 -18.39 1.30 -2.52
N SER A 32 -17.69 0.21 -2.28
CA SER A 32 -17.16 -0.14 -0.94
C SER A 32 -16.21 0.91 -0.40
N LEU A 33 -15.28 1.40 -1.23
CA LEU A 33 -14.33 2.43 -0.83
C LEU A 33 -14.99 3.80 -0.59
N LYS A 34 -15.97 4.17 -1.42
CA LYS A 34 -16.77 5.38 -1.19
C LYS A 34 -17.56 5.32 0.11
N LEU A 35 -18.15 4.17 0.43
CA LEU A 35 -18.84 3.96 1.70
C LEU A 35 -17.89 4.06 2.90
N ILE A 36 -16.67 3.52 2.79
CA ILE A 36 -15.65 3.66 3.83
C ILE A 36 -15.29 5.12 4.04
N ASN A 37 -15.07 5.88 2.97
CA ASN A 37 -14.81 7.32 3.07
C ASN A 37 -15.92 8.03 3.84
N SER A 38 -17.19 7.81 3.46
CA SER A 38 -18.33 8.43 4.14
C SER A 38 -18.45 8.01 5.60
N ILE A 39 -18.17 6.74 5.93
CA ILE A 39 -18.18 6.25 7.31
C ILE A 39 -17.08 6.93 8.13
N LEU A 40 -15.86 7.02 7.58
CA LEU A 40 -14.75 7.69 8.25
C LEU A 40 -15.06 9.17 8.46
N GLU A 41 -15.59 9.86 7.48
CA GLU A 41 -15.99 11.27 7.57
C GLU A 41 -17.04 11.52 8.65
N ILE A 42 -18.12 10.72 8.67
CA ILE A 42 -19.23 10.89 9.63
C ILE A 42 -18.81 10.51 11.06
N THR A 43 -17.94 9.53 11.23
CA THR A 43 -17.55 9.03 12.54
C THR A 43 -16.40 9.81 13.17
N GLN A 44 -15.74 10.67 12.41
CA GLN A 44 -14.59 11.42 12.91
C GLN A 44 -15.01 12.75 13.54
N LYS A 45 -14.72 12.87 14.82
CA LYS A 45 -14.91 14.12 15.57
C LYS A 45 -13.65 15.01 15.62
N ASP A 46 -12.47 14.48 15.25
CA ASP A 46 -11.17 15.09 15.50
C ASP A 46 -10.15 14.83 14.35
N ASP A 47 -10.42 15.26 13.14
CA ASP A 47 -9.46 15.27 11.99
C ASP A 47 -8.68 13.95 11.76
N MET A 48 -9.30 12.80 12.06
CA MET A 48 -8.65 11.51 11.89
C MET A 48 -8.97 10.91 10.53
N TYR A 49 -7.95 10.80 9.70
CA TYR A 49 -8.02 10.27 8.34
C TYR A 49 -7.38 8.89 8.27
N ALA A 50 -7.67 8.14 7.22
CA ALA A 50 -7.00 6.88 6.95
C ALA A 50 -6.41 6.88 5.54
N THR A 51 -5.15 6.51 5.42
CA THR A 51 -4.57 6.14 4.14
C THR A 51 -5.11 4.77 3.74
N LEU A 52 -5.52 4.62 2.49
CA LEU A 52 -6.00 3.35 1.95
C LEU A 52 -5.16 2.97 0.73
N ASP A 53 -4.60 1.77 0.77
CA ASP A 53 -3.90 1.14 -0.33
C ASP A 53 -4.55 -0.21 -0.59
N VAL A 54 -5.24 -0.33 -1.72
CA VAL A 54 -6.03 -1.52 -2.03
C VAL A 54 -5.64 -2.02 -3.42
N GLU A 55 -5.17 -3.26 -3.45
CA GLU A 55 -4.80 -3.95 -4.67
C GLU A 55 -5.64 -5.20 -4.86
N ILE A 56 -6.27 -5.31 -6.02
CA ILE A 56 -7.15 -6.42 -6.37
C ILE A 56 -6.63 -7.09 -7.63
N LEU A 57 -6.15 -8.31 -7.48
CA LEU A 57 -5.67 -9.13 -8.58
C LEU A 57 -6.77 -10.06 -9.07
N ASP A 58 -7.15 -9.93 -10.34
CA ASP A 58 -7.93 -10.95 -11.02
C ASP A 58 -7.02 -12.12 -11.42
N LEU A 59 -7.21 -13.26 -10.76
CA LEU A 59 -6.39 -14.46 -10.97
C LEU A 59 -6.61 -15.14 -12.33
N TYR A 60 -7.66 -14.76 -13.08
CA TYR A 60 -7.94 -15.30 -14.42
C TYR A 60 -7.27 -14.47 -15.51
N SER A 61 -7.42 -13.16 -15.46
CA SER A 61 -6.84 -12.25 -16.45
C SER A 61 -5.38 -11.90 -16.16
N GLY A 62 -4.99 -11.88 -14.88
CA GLY A 62 -3.70 -11.37 -14.42
C GLY A 62 -3.66 -9.85 -14.36
N ILE A 63 -4.80 -9.18 -14.50
CA ILE A 63 -4.92 -7.73 -14.33
C ILE A 63 -5.00 -7.42 -12.84
N MET A 64 -4.13 -6.54 -12.38
CA MET A 64 -4.21 -5.95 -11.04
C MET A 64 -4.76 -4.55 -11.13
N GLU A 65 -5.80 -4.27 -10.37
CA GLU A 65 -6.31 -2.93 -10.15
C GLU A 65 -5.81 -2.43 -8.80
N PHE A 66 -5.33 -1.20 -8.76
CA PHE A 66 -4.93 -0.57 -7.51
C PHE A 66 -5.64 0.76 -7.31
N VAL A 67 -6.04 1.00 -6.07
CA VAL A 67 -6.71 2.22 -5.60
C VAL A 67 -5.94 2.75 -4.39
N LYS A 68 -5.47 3.97 -4.49
CA LYS A 68 -4.68 4.62 -3.43
C LYS A 68 -5.34 5.89 -2.97
N ASN A 69 -5.45 6.06 -1.65
CA ASN A 69 -5.90 7.30 -1.02
C ASN A 69 -4.90 7.73 0.03
N GLY A 70 -4.07 8.71 -0.32
CA GLY A 70 -3.01 9.23 0.53
C GLY A 70 -1.94 8.18 0.90
N ALA A 71 -1.90 7.06 0.19
CA ALA A 71 -1.00 5.95 0.49
C ALA A 71 0.34 6.09 -0.22
N CYS A 72 1.36 5.44 0.35
CA CYS A 72 2.68 5.31 -0.23
C CYS A 72 2.66 4.61 -1.61
N PRO A 73 3.68 4.79 -2.45
CA PRO A 73 3.76 4.08 -3.72
C PRO A 73 3.83 2.57 -3.52
N THR A 74 3.24 1.83 -4.44
CA THR A 74 3.50 0.41 -4.63
C THR A 74 4.59 0.25 -5.67
N TYR A 75 5.52 -0.65 -5.45
CA TYR A 75 6.62 -0.94 -6.35
C TYR A 75 6.32 -2.21 -7.14
N LEU A 76 6.33 -2.09 -8.46
CA LEU A 76 6.29 -3.23 -9.38
C LEU A 76 7.70 -3.48 -9.90
N LYS A 77 8.33 -4.56 -9.45
CA LYS A 77 9.61 -5.02 -9.98
C LYS A 77 9.34 -6.06 -11.07
N ARG A 78 9.82 -5.75 -12.28
CA ARG A 78 9.82 -6.63 -13.44
C ARG A 78 11.25 -6.81 -13.93
N ASN A 79 11.80 -7.99 -13.77
CA ASN A 79 13.23 -8.24 -13.96
C ASN A 79 14.10 -7.34 -13.07
N LYS A 80 14.84 -6.40 -13.66
CA LYS A 80 15.69 -5.43 -12.95
C LYS A 80 15.07 -4.04 -12.84
N GLU A 81 13.96 -3.80 -13.52
CA GLU A 81 13.31 -2.50 -13.54
C GLU A 81 12.25 -2.42 -12.44
N VAL A 82 12.18 -1.29 -11.76
CA VAL A 82 11.18 -1.02 -10.72
C VAL A 82 10.38 0.21 -11.11
N GLN A 83 9.08 -0.01 -11.32
CA GLN A 83 8.10 1.05 -11.55
C GLN A 83 7.39 1.40 -10.23
N LEU A 84 7.18 2.69 -9.99
CA LEU A 84 6.38 3.18 -8.88
C LEU A 84 4.94 3.42 -9.34
N LEU A 85 4.00 2.73 -8.71
CA LEU A 85 2.57 2.88 -8.92
C LEU A 85 2.04 3.86 -7.85
N LYS A 86 1.65 5.07 -8.28
CA LYS A 86 1.27 6.17 -7.39
C LYS A 86 -0.08 6.75 -7.79
N ALA A 87 -0.78 7.31 -6.82
CA ALA A 87 -1.91 8.20 -7.03
C ALA A 87 -1.72 9.48 -6.20
N ASN A 88 -2.10 10.62 -6.76
CA ASN A 88 -2.05 11.91 -6.07
C ASN A 88 -3.41 12.22 -5.46
N THR A 89 -3.83 11.41 -4.50
CA THR A 89 -5.13 11.49 -3.85
C THR A 89 -4.98 11.80 -2.36
N LEU A 90 -6.02 12.39 -1.78
CA LEU A 90 -6.09 12.65 -0.35
C LEU A 90 -6.45 11.38 0.42
N PRO A 91 -6.09 11.28 1.71
CA PRO A 91 -6.54 10.22 2.59
C PRO A 91 -8.06 10.13 2.67
N ALA A 92 -8.58 8.92 2.93
CA ALA A 92 -10.00 8.70 3.13
C ALA A 92 -10.51 9.43 4.38
N GLY A 93 -11.67 10.05 4.27
CA GLY A 93 -12.27 10.89 5.30
C GLY A 93 -11.82 12.35 5.24
N ALA A 94 -10.84 12.71 4.40
CA ALA A 94 -10.34 14.08 4.30
C ALA A 94 -11.28 15.02 3.53
N ILE A 95 -12.10 14.46 2.63
CA ILE A 95 -13.05 15.23 1.82
C ILE A 95 -14.37 14.46 1.66
N GLU A 96 -15.48 15.20 1.59
CA GLU A 96 -16.84 14.64 1.45
C GLU A 96 -17.00 13.81 0.18
N LYS A 97 -16.49 14.30 -0.94
CA LYS A 97 -16.55 13.56 -2.21
C LYS A 97 -15.14 13.10 -2.59
N MET A 98 -14.86 11.85 -2.31
CA MET A 98 -13.61 11.21 -2.69
C MET A 98 -13.65 10.79 -4.16
N ASP A 99 -12.76 11.36 -4.97
CA ASP A 99 -12.49 10.86 -6.30
C ASP A 99 -11.52 9.67 -6.17
N LEU A 100 -11.99 8.50 -6.60
CA LEU A 100 -11.16 7.29 -6.65
C LEU A 100 -10.43 7.24 -7.98
N GLU A 101 -9.12 7.32 -7.92
CA GLU A 101 -8.29 6.98 -9.07
C GLU A 101 -8.04 5.47 -9.06
N VAL A 102 -8.59 4.77 -10.03
CA VAL A 102 -8.37 3.33 -10.24
C VAL A 102 -7.44 3.17 -11.43
N TYR A 103 -6.36 2.44 -11.21
CA TYR A 103 -5.38 2.15 -12.25
C TYR A 103 -5.27 0.65 -12.46
N ASP A 104 -5.09 0.26 -13.73
CA ASP A 104 -4.91 -1.13 -14.12
C ASP A 104 -3.44 -1.39 -14.43
N CYS A 105 -2.97 -2.56 -14.03
CA CYS A 105 -1.64 -3.06 -14.35
C CYS A 105 -1.73 -4.52 -14.82
N ASP A 106 -1.24 -4.79 -16.03
CA ASP A 106 -1.13 -6.16 -16.54
C ASP A 106 0.14 -6.82 -15.98
N LEU A 107 -0.06 -7.76 -15.05
CA LEU A 107 1.03 -8.47 -14.40
C LEU A 107 1.53 -9.63 -15.27
N GLN A 108 2.84 -9.84 -15.23
CA GLN A 108 3.53 -10.90 -15.93
C GLN A 108 4.06 -11.96 -14.95
N ASP A 109 4.38 -13.13 -15.48
CA ASP A 109 5.04 -14.17 -14.70
C ASP A 109 6.40 -13.67 -14.19
N GLY A 110 6.65 -13.86 -12.91
CA GLY A 110 7.86 -13.40 -12.23
C GLY A 110 7.82 -11.96 -11.71
N ASP A 111 6.75 -11.20 -11.96
CA ASP A 111 6.59 -9.87 -11.36
C ASP A 111 6.56 -9.95 -9.84
N ILE A 112 7.11 -8.92 -9.20
CA ILE A 112 7.11 -8.77 -7.75
C ILE A 112 6.45 -7.44 -7.39
N ILE A 113 5.42 -7.52 -6.58
CA ILE A 113 4.71 -6.36 -6.03
C ILE A 113 5.20 -6.13 -4.61
N VAL A 114 5.55 -4.88 -4.28
CA VAL A 114 5.99 -4.49 -2.95
C VAL A 114 5.19 -3.29 -2.48
N MET A 115 4.56 -3.44 -1.32
CA MET A 115 3.84 -2.38 -0.60
C MET A 115 4.55 -2.11 0.72
N CYS A 116 4.73 -0.84 1.07
CA CYS A 116 5.38 -0.42 2.30
C CYS A 116 4.54 0.62 3.02
N SER A 117 4.58 0.61 4.36
CA SER A 117 4.08 1.72 5.15
C SER A 117 5.02 2.94 5.06
N ASP A 118 4.51 4.11 5.45
CA ASP A 118 5.27 5.35 5.53
C ASP A 118 6.50 5.24 6.44
N GLY A 119 6.39 4.55 7.58
CA GLY A 119 7.54 4.30 8.44
C GLY A 119 8.72 3.62 7.74
N VAL A 120 8.47 2.75 6.74
CA VAL A 120 9.52 2.18 5.90
C VAL A 120 10.05 3.23 4.93
N ILE A 121 9.17 3.91 4.20
CA ILE A 121 9.57 4.86 3.16
C ILE A 121 10.37 6.02 3.75
N GLU A 122 9.95 6.54 4.90
CA GLU A 122 10.53 7.70 5.55
C GLU A 122 11.80 7.42 6.37
N SER A 123 12.16 6.15 6.54
CA SER A 123 13.31 5.74 7.37
C SER A 123 14.67 6.23 6.87
N ASN A 124 14.80 6.51 5.57
CA ASN A 124 16.08 6.93 4.99
C ASN A 124 16.13 8.43 4.74
N ASP A 125 16.85 9.17 5.57
CA ASP A 125 17.01 10.62 5.50
C ASP A 125 18.08 11.08 4.48
N GLU A 126 18.83 10.16 3.88
CA GLU A 126 19.87 10.50 2.87
C GLU A 126 19.24 10.91 1.53
N TYR A 127 18.00 10.50 1.25
CA TYR A 127 17.30 10.81 0.02
C TYR A 127 16.29 11.93 0.21
N ILE A 128 16.37 12.98 -0.64
CA ILE A 128 15.36 14.05 -0.68
C ILE A 128 14.00 13.47 -1.07
N ASN A 129 13.97 12.63 -2.11
CA ASN A 129 12.79 11.83 -2.44
C ASN A 129 12.93 10.47 -1.79
N LYS A 130 12.31 10.31 -0.65
CA LYS A 130 12.42 9.10 0.18
C LYS A 130 11.88 7.82 -0.47
N GLU A 131 11.05 7.93 -1.49
CA GLU A 131 10.52 6.75 -2.18
C GLU A 131 11.57 6.05 -3.08
N VAL A 132 12.63 6.77 -3.49
CA VAL A 132 13.59 6.22 -4.46
C VAL A 132 14.60 5.27 -3.84
N TRP A 133 14.86 5.32 -2.53
CA TRP A 133 15.80 4.38 -1.90
C TRP A 133 15.27 2.95 -1.96
N VAL A 134 13.97 2.75 -1.70
CA VAL A 134 13.32 1.44 -1.84
C VAL A 134 13.42 0.94 -3.28
N LYS A 135 13.18 1.84 -4.25
CA LYS A 135 13.33 1.51 -5.68
C LYS A 135 14.73 1.00 -5.98
N TYR A 136 15.76 1.77 -5.62
CA TYR A 136 17.16 1.40 -5.90
C TYR A 136 17.56 0.11 -5.22
N LEU A 137 17.16 -0.08 -3.96
CA LEU A 137 17.42 -1.32 -3.26
C LEU A 137 16.76 -2.51 -3.96
N LEU A 138 15.52 -2.38 -4.41
CA LEU A 138 14.82 -3.43 -5.16
C LEU A 138 15.49 -3.72 -6.52
N GLU A 139 15.98 -2.70 -7.24
CA GLU A 139 16.70 -2.87 -8.51
C GLU A 139 17.99 -3.66 -8.35
N ASP A 140 18.70 -3.46 -7.24
CA ASP A 140 19.97 -4.15 -6.93
C ASP A 140 19.77 -5.57 -6.41
N MET A 141 18.61 -5.90 -5.85
CA MET A 141 18.32 -7.24 -5.33
C MET A 141 18.32 -8.31 -6.41
N GLN A 142 19.08 -9.38 -6.18
CA GLN A 142 19.16 -10.54 -7.08
C GLN A 142 18.18 -11.67 -6.68
N THR A 143 17.57 -11.59 -5.50
CA THR A 143 16.58 -12.58 -5.05
C THR A 143 15.21 -12.26 -5.61
N ASP A 144 14.43 -13.30 -5.89
CA ASP A 144 13.01 -13.25 -6.27
C ASP A 144 12.11 -13.93 -5.22
N ASP A 145 12.68 -14.28 -4.06
CA ASP A 145 11.97 -14.83 -2.93
C ASP A 145 11.27 -13.71 -2.16
N ALA A 146 9.94 -13.74 -2.14
CA ALA A 146 9.12 -12.68 -1.56
C ALA A 146 9.43 -12.42 -0.08
N GLN A 147 9.63 -13.48 0.72
CA GLN A 147 9.96 -13.31 2.13
C GLN A 147 11.34 -12.68 2.33
N LYS A 148 12.33 -13.13 1.57
CA LYS A 148 13.67 -12.53 1.66
C LYS A 148 13.70 -11.07 1.26
N ILE A 149 12.93 -10.68 0.24
CA ILE A 149 12.78 -9.28 -0.15
C ILE A 149 12.19 -8.46 0.99
N ALA A 150 11.11 -8.94 1.61
CA ALA A 150 10.48 -8.28 2.75
C ALA A 150 11.44 -8.12 3.93
N ASP A 151 12.17 -9.19 4.27
CA ASP A 151 13.14 -9.19 5.38
C ASP A 151 14.30 -8.20 5.13
N ILE A 152 14.82 -8.15 3.90
CA ILE A 152 15.89 -7.22 3.54
C ILE A 152 15.40 -5.78 3.63
N LEU A 153 14.23 -5.48 3.04
CA LEU A 153 13.65 -4.11 3.08
C LEU A 153 13.39 -3.65 4.50
N LEU A 154 12.80 -4.50 5.32
CA LEU A 154 12.52 -4.18 6.71
C LEU A 154 13.80 -3.95 7.52
N LYS A 155 14.80 -4.79 7.30
CA LYS A 155 16.11 -4.65 7.96
C LYS A 155 16.77 -3.33 7.58
N GLU A 156 16.84 -3.01 6.28
CA GLU A 156 17.43 -1.73 5.82
C GLU A 156 16.68 -0.51 6.37
N ALA A 157 15.34 -0.59 6.43
CA ALA A 157 14.53 0.48 7.03
C ALA A 157 14.86 0.69 8.51
N ILE A 158 14.98 -0.38 9.29
CA ILE A 158 15.36 -0.33 10.71
C ILE A 158 16.78 0.21 10.88
N ASP A 159 17.71 -0.24 10.06
CA ASP A 159 19.12 0.19 10.11
C ASP A 159 19.25 1.68 9.75
N ASN A 160 18.51 2.16 8.75
CA ASN A 160 18.46 3.58 8.35
C ASN A 160 17.88 4.49 9.45
N ASP A 161 16.92 4.01 10.22
CA ASP A 161 16.30 4.75 11.32
C ASP A 161 17.14 4.72 12.62
N TYR A 162 18.39 4.27 12.54
CA TYR A 162 19.34 4.16 13.66
C TYR A 162 18.78 3.38 14.87
N GLY A 163 17.83 2.47 14.61
CA GLY A 163 17.17 1.67 15.64
C GLY A 163 16.22 2.45 16.56
N THR A 164 15.87 3.70 16.20
CA THR A 164 14.96 4.53 17.01
C THR A 164 13.49 4.18 16.78
N GLN A 165 13.17 3.55 15.65
CA GLN A 165 11.83 3.14 15.22
C GLN A 165 10.78 4.22 15.50
N LYS A 166 10.87 5.30 14.73
CA LYS A 166 10.01 6.48 14.88
C LYS A 166 8.54 6.19 14.54
N ASP A 167 8.30 5.18 13.70
CA ASP A 167 6.96 4.78 13.28
C ASP A 167 6.87 3.28 13.02
N ASP A 168 5.63 2.76 12.88
CA ASP A 168 5.36 1.36 12.57
C ASP A 168 5.81 1.02 11.15
N MET A 169 6.60 -0.04 11.01
CA MET A 169 7.15 -0.48 9.73
C MET A 169 6.49 -1.77 9.26
N THR A 170 5.87 -1.72 8.08
CA THR A 170 5.25 -2.89 7.45
C THR A 170 5.69 -3.01 6.00
N VAL A 171 6.08 -4.22 5.60
CA VAL A 171 6.41 -4.57 4.21
C VAL A 171 5.59 -5.77 3.78
N ILE A 172 4.91 -5.67 2.66
CA ILE A 172 4.18 -6.77 2.01
C ILE A 172 4.81 -7.01 0.64
N VAL A 173 5.15 -8.26 0.35
CA VAL A 173 5.72 -8.66 -0.94
C VAL A 173 4.93 -9.82 -1.51
N ALA A 174 4.50 -9.67 -2.77
CA ALA A 174 3.83 -10.72 -3.52
C ALA A 174 4.59 -11.01 -4.82
N LYS A 175 4.95 -12.28 -5.05
CA LYS A 175 5.51 -12.75 -6.31
C LYS A 175 4.38 -13.35 -7.16
N ILE A 176 4.31 -12.90 -8.40
CA ILE A 176 3.33 -13.37 -9.37
C ILE A 176 3.86 -14.61 -10.07
N SER A 177 3.04 -15.66 -10.11
CA SER A 177 3.36 -16.90 -10.83
C SER A 177 2.19 -17.29 -11.71
N LYS A 178 2.38 -17.25 -13.03
CA LYS A 178 1.38 -17.69 -14.00
C LYS A 178 1.51 -19.21 -14.20
N LYS A 179 0.46 -19.97 -13.85
CA LYS A 179 0.41 -21.38 -14.20
C LYS A 179 0.16 -21.52 -15.69
N ILE A 180 1.09 -22.11 -16.39
CA ILE A 180 0.88 -22.57 -17.78
C ILE A 180 -0.14 -23.73 -17.69
N ARG A 181 -1.32 -23.54 -18.29
CA ARG A 181 -2.33 -24.59 -18.45
C ARG A 181 -2.05 -25.42 -19.68
#